data_0a58df797320247a997715fe4f564dd0
#
_entry.id   0a58df797320247a997715fe4f564dd0
#
_cell.length_a   1.000
_cell.length_b   1.000
_cell.length_c   1.000
_cell.angle_alpha   90.00
_cell.angle_beta   90.00
_cell.angle_gamma   90.00
#
_symmetry.space_group_name_H-M   'P 1'
#
loop_
_entity.id
_entity.type
_entity.pdbx_description
1 polymer ?
#
loop_
_entity_poly.entity_id
_entity_poly.type
_entity_poly.pdbx_seq_one_letter_code
_entity_poly.pdbx_strand_id
1 'polypeptide(L)'
;MAVIGTFGSFTAARLGIYGAQASLNVTGNNIANINTNGYTRQRADLVSLHSAGSARIASGFNLDIGYGVLVDQVSQLRDPYLDILYRDEQASVGFYEARMKGLQQLSNILDEVGRGNQDFGVIEAQFNDFLSQLQGYNNRVSDDVFDTTVRGSAESLVDLFNTYAKTLVRVKDNQMADLQGDVKTVNTILTQIRDLNAQIRQAGLHHEQALELRDKRNVLIDKLSS
;
A
#
# COMPACT_ATOMS: atom_id res chain seq x y z
N MET A 1 13.15 -62.92 13.86
CA MET A 1 14.13 -61.86 13.45
C MET A 1 13.45 -60.99 12.40
N ALA A 2 13.00 -59.84 12.77
CA ALA A 2 12.57 -58.86 11.77
C ALA A 2 13.85 -58.31 11.13
N VAL A 3 14.10 -58.75 9.88
CA VAL A 3 15.16 -58.20 9.05
C VAL A 3 14.78 -56.75 8.80
N ILE A 4 15.39 -55.79 9.54
CA ILE A 4 15.47 -54.43 9.09
C ILE A 4 16.25 -54.58 7.78
N GLY A 5 15.51 -54.60 6.66
CA GLY A 5 16.11 -54.85 5.37
C GLY A 5 17.27 -53.92 5.16
N THR A 6 18.38 -54.41 4.65
CA THR A 6 19.60 -53.66 4.26
C THR A 6 19.32 -52.40 3.45
N PHE A 7 18.08 -52.27 2.94
CA PHE A 7 17.58 -51.14 2.17
C PHE A 7 16.88 -50.02 3.00
N GLY A 8 16.62 -50.23 4.31
CA GLY A 8 15.97 -49.23 5.15
C GLY A 8 16.83 -47.97 5.32
N SER A 9 18.14 -48.11 5.54
CA SER A 9 19.10 -47.01 5.61
C SER A 9 19.26 -46.31 4.26
N PHE A 10 19.17 -47.02 3.16
CA PHE A 10 19.23 -46.45 1.82
C PHE A 10 17.99 -45.58 1.53
N THR A 11 16.80 -46.00 1.99
CA THR A 11 15.57 -45.21 1.86
C THR A 11 15.65 -43.92 2.65
N ALA A 12 16.16 -43.94 3.90
CA ALA A 12 16.36 -42.77 4.71
C ALA A 12 17.37 -41.77 4.06
N ALA A 13 18.49 -42.31 3.52
CA ALA A 13 19.47 -41.52 2.80
C ALA A 13 18.86 -40.84 1.54
N ARG A 14 18.07 -41.60 0.76
CA ARG A 14 17.37 -41.08 -0.43
C ARG A 14 16.39 -39.99 -0.08
N LEU A 15 15.59 -40.14 0.97
CA LEU A 15 14.65 -39.13 1.44
C LEU A 15 15.40 -37.86 1.93
N GLY A 16 16.54 -38.03 2.60
CA GLY A 16 17.40 -36.91 2.98
C GLY A 16 17.91 -36.12 1.79
N ILE A 17 18.34 -36.83 0.72
CA ILE A 17 18.77 -36.15 -0.54
C ILE A 17 17.61 -35.39 -1.17
N TYR A 18 16.41 -35.97 -1.25
CA TYR A 18 15.23 -35.28 -1.79
C TYR A 18 14.85 -34.05 -0.97
N GLY A 19 14.91 -34.12 0.38
CA GLY A 19 14.68 -33.01 1.27
C GLY A 19 15.69 -31.85 1.06
N ALA A 20 16.98 -32.22 0.91
CA ALA A 20 18.03 -31.26 0.62
C ALA A 20 17.85 -30.59 -0.78
N GLN A 21 17.51 -31.38 -1.79
CA GLN A 21 17.24 -30.88 -3.15
C GLN A 21 16.04 -29.95 -3.18
N ALA A 22 14.95 -30.26 -2.50
CA ALA A 22 13.78 -29.38 -2.37
C ALA A 22 14.15 -28.07 -1.68
N SER A 23 14.93 -28.12 -0.59
CA SER A 23 15.42 -26.94 0.11
C SER A 23 16.31 -26.06 -0.76
N LEU A 24 17.18 -26.67 -1.58
CA LEU A 24 18.00 -25.93 -2.55
C LEU A 24 17.15 -25.27 -3.64
N ASN A 25 16.13 -25.96 -4.15
CA ASN A 25 15.22 -25.40 -5.14
C ASN A 25 14.45 -24.19 -4.58
N VAL A 26 13.94 -24.29 -3.35
CA VAL A 26 13.28 -23.16 -2.66
C VAL A 26 14.25 -22.01 -2.43
N THR A 27 15.49 -22.29 -2.05
CA THR A 27 16.52 -21.26 -1.87
C THR A 27 16.85 -20.58 -3.20
N GLY A 28 17.01 -21.35 -4.28
CA GLY A 28 17.23 -20.81 -5.62
C GLY A 28 16.08 -19.92 -6.08
N ASN A 29 14.82 -20.33 -5.82
CA ASN A 29 13.65 -19.51 -6.13
C ASN A 29 13.61 -18.22 -5.30
N ASN A 30 13.96 -18.26 -4.02
CA ASN A 30 14.07 -17.09 -3.16
C ASN A 30 15.12 -16.09 -3.69
N ILE A 31 16.28 -16.58 -4.13
CA ILE A 31 17.35 -15.74 -4.70
C ILE A 31 16.90 -15.13 -6.03
N ALA A 32 16.30 -15.93 -6.90
CA ALA A 32 15.82 -15.46 -8.20
C ALA A 32 14.75 -14.35 -8.07
N ASN A 33 13.94 -14.40 -7.03
CA ASN A 33 12.82 -13.47 -6.80
C ASN A 33 13.10 -12.40 -5.74
N ILE A 34 14.35 -12.21 -5.30
CA ILE A 34 14.70 -11.25 -4.25
C ILE A 34 14.27 -9.81 -4.57
N ASN A 35 14.25 -9.44 -5.85
CA ASN A 35 13.84 -8.12 -6.34
C ASN A 35 12.41 -8.11 -6.91
N THR A 36 11.67 -9.21 -6.82
CA THR A 36 10.28 -9.28 -7.29
C THR A 36 9.36 -8.63 -6.25
N ASN A 37 8.65 -7.56 -6.66
CA ASN A 37 7.75 -6.85 -5.75
C ASN A 37 6.65 -7.78 -5.22
N GLY A 38 6.48 -7.78 -3.90
CA GLY A 38 5.48 -8.59 -3.22
C GLY A 38 5.84 -10.07 -3.05
N TYR A 39 7.01 -10.50 -3.50
CA TYR A 39 7.46 -11.87 -3.26
C TYR A 39 7.75 -12.11 -1.78
N THR A 40 7.16 -13.15 -1.22
CA THR A 40 7.39 -13.57 0.16
C THR A 40 8.37 -14.74 0.18
N ARG A 41 9.46 -14.61 0.97
CA ARG A 41 10.44 -15.69 1.16
C ARG A 41 9.75 -16.98 1.57
N GLN A 42 10.12 -18.08 0.90
CA GLN A 42 9.58 -19.40 1.12
C GLN A 42 10.57 -20.30 1.89
N ARG A 43 10.02 -21.29 2.58
CA ARG A 43 10.78 -22.32 3.30
C ARG A 43 10.19 -23.68 3.03
N ALA A 44 11.04 -24.68 2.80
CA ALA A 44 10.63 -26.06 2.79
C ALA A 44 10.48 -26.56 4.24
N ASP A 45 9.29 -27.01 4.60
CA ASP A 45 9.00 -27.57 5.91
C ASP A 45 9.28 -29.07 5.87
N LEU A 46 10.25 -29.47 6.68
CA LEU A 46 10.72 -30.84 6.74
C LEU A 46 10.20 -31.52 8.02
N VAL A 47 9.62 -32.69 7.87
CA VAL A 47 9.11 -33.51 8.99
C VAL A 47 9.88 -34.81 9.09
N SER A 48 10.28 -35.16 10.31
CA SER A 48 10.95 -36.44 10.58
C SER A 48 9.94 -37.58 10.49
N LEU A 49 10.26 -38.61 9.72
CA LEU A 49 9.48 -39.84 9.65
C LEU A 49 9.88 -40.76 10.80
N HIS A 50 8.92 -41.04 11.71
CA HIS A 50 9.09 -42.06 12.73
C HIS A 50 8.07 -43.20 12.54
N SER A 51 8.44 -44.36 13.00
CA SER A 51 7.53 -45.48 13.02
C SER A 51 6.47 -45.31 14.11
N ALA A 52 5.20 -45.36 13.73
CA ALA A 52 4.13 -45.45 14.70
C ALA A 52 4.12 -46.86 15.36
N GLY A 53 4.53 -46.91 16.60
CA GLY A 53 4.19 -47.95 17.60
C GLY A 53 4.38 -49.43 17.33
N SER A 54 4.10 -49.95 16.14
CA SER A 54 4.10 -51.41 15.89
C SER A 54 5.51 -52.03 15.62
N ALA A 55 6.45 -51.25 15.13
CA ALA A 55 7.83 -51.70 14.91
C ALA A 55 8.64 -51.76 16.20
N ARG A 56 8.24 -51.06 17.28
CA ARG A 56 8.84 -51.10 18.61
C ARG A 56 8.71 -52.48 19.27
N ILE A 57 7.61 -53.17 19.03
CA ILE A 57 7.30 -54.47 19.65
C ILE A 57 8.05 -55.62 18.95
N ALA A 58 8.37 -55.43 17.65
CA ALA A 58 8.97 -56.49 16.85
C ALA A 58 10.50 -56.60 16.96
N SER A 59 11.23 -55.52 17.41
CA SER A 59 12.68 -55.49 17.33
C SER A 59 13.41 -55.93 18.61
N GLY A 60 12.72 -56.00 19.78
CA GLY A 60 13.38 -56.40 21.05
C GLY A 60 14.51 -55.43 21.51
N PHE A 61 14.89 -54.49 20.70
CA PHE A 61 15.86 -53.43 20.98
C PHE A 61 15.14 -52.05 20.97
N ASN A 62 15.35 -51.30 22.00
CA ASN A 62 14.76 -49.99 22.21
C ASN A 62 15.46 -48.88 21.36
N LEU A 63 15.84 -49.22 20.12
CA LEU A 63 16.46 -48.28 19.17
C LEU A 63 15.37 -47.66 18.31
N ASP A 64 15.02 -46.44 18.65
CA ASP A 64 14.11 -45.60 17.86
C ASP A 64 14.89 -44.95 16.70
N ILE A 65 15.10 -45.73 15.63
CA ILE A 65 15.80 -45.28 14.45
C ILE A 65 14.79 -44.55 13.56
N GLY A 66 15.03 -43.26 13.29
CA GLY A 66 14.21 -42.46 12.36
C GLY A 66 14.30 -42.99 10.92
N TYR A 67 13.19 -42.95 10.18
CA TYR A 67 13.09 -43.42 8.79
C TYR A 67 13.47 -42.35 7.76
N GLY A 68 14.08 -41.25 8.19
CA GLY A 68 14.51 -40.18 7.33
C GLY A 68 13.60 -38.93 7.46
N VAL A 69 13.63 -38.08 6.46
CA VAL A 69 12.90 -36.80 6.40
C VAL A 69 11.98 -36.75 5.19
N LEU A 70 10.80 -36.22 5.38
CA LEU A 70 9.84 -35.91 4.31
C LEU A 70 9.68 -34.39 4.18
N VAL A 71 9.58 -33.92 2.95
CA VAL A 71 9.11 -32.54 2.68
C VAL A 71 7.59 -32.54 2.82
N ASP A 72 7.08 -31.91 3.87
CA ASP A 72 5.65 -31.80 4.14
C ASP A 72 5.00 -30.80 3.23
N GLN A 73 5.59 -29.58 3.22
CA GLN A 73 5.08 -28.46 2.41
C GLN A 73 6.16 -27.41 2.18
N VAL A 74 5.81 -26.41 1.36
CA VAL A 74 6.57 -25.15 1.24
C VAL A 74 5.72 -24.02 1.82
N SER A 75 6.19 -23.39 2.89
CA SER A 75 5.48 -22.30 3.57
C SER A 75 6.12 -20.94 3.29
N GLN A 76 5.32 -19.88 3.40
CA GLN A 76 5.80 -18.50 3.35
C GLN A 76 6.19 -18.00 4.73
N LEU A 77 7.34 -17.33 4.81
CA LEU A 77 7.79 -16.66 6.03
C LEU A 77 7.16 -15.27 6.10
N ARG A 78 5.94 -15.20 6.64
CA ARG A 78 5.16 -13.97 6.79
C ARG A 78 4.51 -13.95 8.17
N ASP A 79 4.51 -12.78 8.80
CA ASP A 79 3.84 -12.54 10.07
C ASP A 79 2.53 -11.77 9.82
N PRO A 80 1.36 -12.40 10.02
CA PRO A 80 0.06 -11.75 9.78
C PRO A 80 -0.18 -10.53 10.67
N TYR A 81 0.40 -10.49 11.86
CA TYR A 81 0.25 -9.36 12.79
C TYR A 81 0.98 -8.12 12.25
N LEU A 82 2.21 -8.29 11.76
CA LEU A 82 2.96 -7.21 11.15
C LEU A 82 2.29 -6.69 9.86
N ASP A 83 1.65 -7.59 9.11
CA ASP A 83 0.88 -7.20 7.91
C ASP A 83 -0.30 -6.28 8.27
N ILE A 84 -1.03 -6.59 9.34
CA ILE A 84 -2.15 -5.77 9.81
C ILE A 84 -1.64 -4.41 10.27
N LEU A 85 -0.60 -4.39 11.11
CA LEU A 85 -0.01 -3.15 11.61
C LEU A 85 0.51 -2.25 10.48
N TYR A 86 1.19 -2.84 9.50
CA TYR A 86 1.68 -2.13 8.31
C TYR A 86 0.51 -1.47 7.54
N ARG A 87 -0.59 -2.20 7.33
CA ARG A 87 -1.75 -1.71 6.60
C ARG A 87 -2.48 -0.60 7.34
N ASP A 88 -2.59 -0.70 8.65
CA ASP A 88 -3.20 0.34 9.49
C ASP A 88 -2.37 1.64 9.45
N GLU A 89 -1.04 1.50 9.51
CA GLU A 89 -0.15 2.65 9.40
C GLU A 89 -0.16 3.25 7.99
N GLN A 90 -0.17 2.41 6.97
CA GLN A 90 -0.24 2.85 5.57
C GLN A 90 -1.55 3.60 5.27
N ALA A 91 -2.68 3.15 5.84
CA ALA A 91 -3.96 3.86 5.73
C ALA A 91 -3.91 5.24 6.40
N SER A 92 -3.23 5.33 7.56
CA SER A 92 -3.01 6.60 8.25
C SER A 92 -2.16 7.54 7.41
N VAL A 93 -1.07 7.05 6.80
CA VAL A 93 -0.21 7.83 5.89
C VAL A 93 -1.03 8.33 4.70
N GLY A 94 -1.77 7.46 4.01
CA GLY A 94 -2.61 7.83 2.86
C GLY A 94 -3.65 8.91 3.21
N PHE A 95 -4.28 8.78 4.38
CA PHE A 95 -5.22 9.80 4.87
C PHE A 95 -4.56 11.18 5.04
N TYR A 96 -3.40 11.22 5.69
CA TYR A 96 -2.70 12.49 5.92
C TYR A 96 -2.11 13.07 4.63
N GLU A 97 -1.61 12.24 3.72
CA GLU A 97 -1.13 12.68 2.41
C GLU A 97 -2.24 13.30 1.55
N ALA A 98 -3.40 12.65 1.47
CA ALA A 98 -4.56 13.17 0.76
C ALA A 98 -5.03 14.51 1.35
N ARG A 99 -5.09 14.60 2.69
CA ARG A 99 -5.43 15.84 3.40
C ARG A 99 -4.42 16.96 3.13
N MET A 100 -3.14 16.65 3.20
CA MET A 100 -2.06 17.61 2.96
C MET A 100 -2.09 18.12 1.51
N LYS A 101 -2.28 17.22 0.53
CA LYS A 101 -2.45 17.58 -0.88
C LYS A 101 -3.63 18.55 -1.08
N GLY A 102 -4.77 18.26 -0.46
CA GLY A 102 -5.95 19.15 -0.52
C GLY A 102 -5.70 20.53 0.09
N LEU A 103 -5.08 20.58 1.28
CA LEU A 103 -4.74 21.84 1.95
C LEU A 103 -3.71 22.64 1.16
N GLN A 104 -2.74 21.98 0.54
CA GLN A 104 -1.73 22.64 -0.27
C GLN A 104 -2.32 23.24 -1.55
N GLN A 105 -3.29 22.58 -2.18
CA GLN A 105 -4.05 23.13 -3.29
C GLN A 105 -4.82 24.40 -2.89
N LEU A 106 -5.47 24.39 -1.73
CA LEU A 106 -6.17 25.55 -1.19
C LEU A 106 -5.21 26.69 -0.85
N SER A 107 -4.10 26.40 -0.19
CA SER A 107 -3.06 27.38 0.14
C SER A 107 -2.49 28.05 -1.12
N ASN A 108 -2.26 27.28 -2.19
CA ASN A 108 -1.76 27.81 -3.46
C ASN A 108 -2.76 28.73 -4.18
N ILE A 109 -4.06 28.57 -3.92
CA ILE A 109 -5.10 29.41 -4.51
C ILE A 109 -5.25 30.71 -3.73
N LEU A 110 -5.32 30.61 -2.40
CA LEU A 110 -5.56 31.76 -1.55
C LEU A 110 -4.35 32.71 -1.48
N ASP A 111 -3.13 32.16 -1.66
CA ASP A 111 -1.85 32.89 -1.67
C ASP A 111 -1.76 33.99 -0.59
N GLU A 112 -2.30 33.69 0.60
CA GLU A 112 -2.41 34.63 1.72
C GLU A 112 -1.07 34.87 2.45
N VAL A 113 -0.07 34.03 2.15
CA VAL A 113 1.29 34.19 2.69
C VAL A 113 2.11 34.95 1.66
N GLY A 114 2.60 36.09 2.04
CA GLY A 114 3.45 36.93 1.18
C GLY A 114 4.60 36.14 0.56
N ARG A 115 4.82 36.26 -0.74
CA ARG A 115 5.93 35.65 -1.48
C ARG A 115 7.06 36.65 -1.68
N GLY A 116 8.24 36.29 -1.27
CA GLY A 116 9.44 37.11 -1.45
C GLY A 116 9.47 38.31 -0.53
N ASN A 117 9.60 39.54 -1.09
CA ASN A 117 9.67 40.79 -0.34
C ASN A 117 8.29 41.41 -0.03
N GLN A 118 7.18 40.69 -0.22
CA GLN A 118 5.85 41.20 0.11
C GLN A 118 5.40 40.62 1.45
N ASP A 119 5.15 41.52 2.41
CA ASP A 119 4.73 41.13 3.78
C ASP A 119 3.22 40.78 3.85
N PHE A 120 2.46 40.97 2.77
CA PHE A 120 1.01 40.84 2.73
C PHE A 120 0.56 39.82 1.68
N GLY A 121 -0.53 39.10 1.96
CA GLY A 121 -1.24 38.24 1.01
C GLY A 121 -1.92 39.08 -0.09
N VAL A 122 -2.31 38.40 -1.19
CA VAL A 122 -2.90 39.08 -2.36
C VAL A 122 -4.22 39.77 -2.00
N ILE A 123 -5.07 39.16 -1.17
CA ILE A 123 -6.36 39.73 -0.72
C ILE A 123 -6.09 40.95 0.16
N GLU A 124 -5.18 40.82 1.11
CA GLU A 124 -4.84 41.92 2.03
C GLU A 124 -4.25 43.12 1.27
N ALA A 125 -3.34 42.88 0.32
CA ALA A 125 -2.77 43.91 -0.51
C ALA A 125 -3.85 44.67 -1.32
N GLN A 126 -4.77 43.94 -1.95
CA GLN A 126 -5.86 44.51 -2.75
C GLN A 126 -6.87 45.29 -1.87
N PHE A 127 -7.12 44.76 -0.66
CA PHE A 127 -7.99 45.44 0.30
C PHE A 127 -7.36 46.76 0.83
N ASN A 128 -6.06 46.72 1.12
CA ASN A 128 -5.31 47.91 1.54
C ASN A 128 -5.23 48.98 0.43
N ASP A 129 -5.09 48.55 -0.84
CA ASP A 129 -5.16 49.47 -1.96
C ASP A 129 -6.52 50.16 -2.04
N PHE A 130 -7.62 49.40 -1.98
CA PHE A 130 -8.98 49.93 -1.97
C PHE A 130 -9.19 50.94 -0.81
N LEU A 131 -8.76 50.62 0.41
CA LEU A 131 -8.85 51.52 1.56
C LEU A 131 -8.03 52.81 1.34
N SER A 132 -6.85 52.69 0.78
CA SER A 132 -5.99 53.84 0.46
C SER A 132 -6.63 54.75 -0.57
N GLN A 133 -7.22 54.22 -1.64
CA GLN A 133 -7.97 55.01 -2.63
C GLN A 133 -9.19 55.67 -2.02
N LEU A 134 -9.91 54.98 -1.14
CA LEU A 134 -11.08 55.55 -0.43
C LEU A 134 -10.69 56.68 0.51
N GLN A 135 -9.57 56.59 1.21
CA GLN A 135 -9.02 57.67 2.04
C GLN A 135 -8.59 58.85 1.18
N GLY A 136 -7.98 58.60 0.02
CA GLY A 136 -7.63 59.63 -0.95
C GLY A 136 -8.86 60.40 -1.45
N TYR A 137 -9.95 59.72 -1.75
CA TYR A 137 -11.22 60.28 -2.15
C TYR A 137 -11.83 61.16 -1.05
N ASN A 138 -11.84 60.68 0.21
CA ASN A 138 -12.37 61.43 1.35
C ASN A 138 -11.67 62.81 1.53
N ASN A 139 -10.40 62.93 1.17
CA ASN A 139 -9.63 64.13 1.25
C ASN A 139 -9.86 65.10 0.07
N ARG A 140 -10.46 64.62 -1.06
CA ARG A 140 -10.64 65.36 -2.31
C ARG A 140 -11.96 65.01 -3.02
N VAL A 141 -13.08 65.13 -2.33
CA VAL A 141 -14.43 64.67 -2.74
C VAL A 141 -14.94 65.28 -4.06
N SER A 142 -14.33 66.37 -4.56
CA SER A 142 -14.76 67.07 -5.81
C SER A 142 -13.90 66.68 -7.03
N ASP A 143 -13.05 65.69 -6.98
CA ASP A 143 -12.13 65.39 -8.07
C ASP A 143 -12.54 64.05 -8.75
N ASP A 144 -13.03 64.17 -9.99
CA ASP A 144 -13.46 62.99 -10.83
C ASP A 144 -12.39 61.92 -10.98
N VAL A 145 -11.11 62.27 -10.86
CA VAL A 145 -10.00 61.33 -10.96
C VAL A 145 -10.01 60.36 -9.77
N PHE A 146 -10.30 60.86 -8.57
CA PHE A 146 -10.37 60.00 -7.35
C PHE A 146 -11.61 59.10 -7.34
N ASP A 147 -12.75 59.56 -7.88
CA ASP A 147 -13.94 58.71 -8.07
C ASP A 147 -13.60 57.51 -8.99
N THR A 148 -12.93 57.77 -10.09
CA THR A 148 -12.53 56.74 -11.06
C THR A 148 -11.54 55.74 -10.47
N THR A 149 -10.57 56.20 -9.65
CA THR A 149 -9.58 55.33 -9.01
C THR A 149 -10.19 54.44 -7.91
N VAL A 150 -11.09 54.99 -7.08
CA VAL A 150 -11.83 54.20 -6.07
C VAL A 150 -12.71 53.13 -6.74
N ARG A 151 -13.41 53.49 -7.82
CA ARG A 151 -14.23 52.58 -8.58
C ARG A 151 -13.37 51.44 -9.21
N GLY A 152 -12.23 51.79 -9.81
CA GLY A 152 -11.30 50.83 -10.40
C GLY A 152 -10.71 49.86 -9.36
N SER A 153 -10.35 50.35 -8.16
CA SER A 153 -9.84 49.49 -7.10
C SER A 153 -10.94 48.59 -6.51
N ALA A 154 -12.20 49.04 -6.44
CA ALA A 154 -13.34 48.24 -6.06
C ALA A 154 -13.65 47.13 -7.08
N GLU A 155 -13.62 47.45 -8.38
CA GLU A 155 -13.78 46.52 -9.48
C GLU A 155 -12.69 45.45 -9.45
N SER A 156 -11.42 45.83 -9.23
CA SER A 156 -10.30 44.91 -9.09
C SER A 156 -10.47 43.94 -7.90
N LEU A 157 -10.98 44.42 -6.77
CA LEU A 157 -11.28 43.59 -5.60
C LEU A 157 -12.41 42.58 -5.90
N VAL A 158 -13.47 43.00 -6.58
CA VAL A 158 -14.58 42.12 -7.00
C VAL A 158 -14.09 41.05 -7.98
N ASP A 159 -13.25 41.44 -8.95
CA ASP A 159 -12.68 40.51 -9.93
C ASP A 159 -11.76 39.48 -9.26
N LEU A 160 -11.00 39.90 -8.25
CA LEU A 160 -10.18 39.00 -7.45
C LEU A 160 -11.05 37.93 -6.75
N PHE A 161 -12.11 38.35 -6.05
CA PHE A 161 -13.02 37.40 -5.39
C PHE A 161 -13.73 36.48 -6.38
N ASN A 162 -14.16 36.98 -7.52
CA ASN A 162 -14.77 36.20 -8.59
C ASN A 162 -13.78 35.15 -9.14
N THR A 163 -12.51 35.50 -9.28
CA THR A 163 -11.45 34.63 -9.75
C THR A 163 -11.19 33.53 -8.71
N TYR A 164 -11.11 33.85 -7.43
CA TYR A 164 -10.98 32.87 -6.37
C TYR A 164 -12.18 31.93 -6.30
N ALA A 165 -13.40 32.45 -6.36
CA ALA A 165 -14.61 31.65 -6.36
C ALA A 165 -14.62 30.64 -7.53
N LYS A 166 -14.32 31.08 -8.76
CA LYS A 166 -14.21 30.20 -9.94
C LYS A 166 -13.13 29.16 -9.78
N THR A 167 -11.97 29.54 -9.22
CA THR A 167 -10.85 28.62 -9.02
C THR A 167 -11.16 27.57 -7.95
N LEU A 168 -11.80 27.96 -6.85
CA LEU A 168 -12.25 27.03 -5.81
C LEU A 168 -13.29 26.03 -6.33
N VAL A 169 -14.25 26.48 -7.15
CA VAL A 169 -15.21 25.59 -7.81
C VAL A 169 -14.48 24.59 -8.70
N ARG A 170 -13.51 25.03 -9.50
CA ARG A 170 -12.72 24.15 -10.35
C ARG A 170 -11.92 23.11 -9.55
N VAL A 171 -11.33 23.52 -8.40
CA VAL A 171 -10.62 22.56 -7.52
C VAL A 171 -11.59 21.56 -6.93
N LYS A 172 -12.76 22.00 -6.46
CA LYS A 172 -13.81 21.09 -5.98
C LYS A 172 -14.21 20.08 -7.06
N ASP A 173 -14.41 20.52 -8.28
CA ASP A 173 -14.82 19.65 -9.39
C ASP A 173 -13.70 18.66 -9.77
N ASN A 174 -12.43 19.09 -9.77
CA ASN A 174 -11.29 18.22 -9.98
C ASN A 174 -11.17 17.16 -8.86
N GLN A 175 -11.30 17.55 -7.59
CA GLN A 175 -11.28 16.62 -6.46
C GLN A 175 -12.42 15.60 -6.53
N MET A 176 -13.60 16.03 -7.00
CA MET A 176 -14.73 15.12 -7.21
C MET A 176 -14.45 14.11 -8.33
N ALA A 177 -13.80 14.53 -9.41
CA ALA A 177 -13.39 13.66 -10.50
C ALA A 177 -12.29 12.67 -10.04
N ASP A 178 -11.29 13.14 -9.27
CA ASP A 178 -10.26 12.29 -8.66
C ASP A 178 -10.91 11.22 -7.77
N LEU A 179 -11.82 11.61 -6.87
CA LEU A 179 -12.55 10.67 -6.00
C LEU A 179 -13.33 9.61 -6.80
N GLN A 180 -13.97 9.99 -7.89
CA GLN A 180 -14.66 9.02 -8.77
C GLN A 180 -13.67 8.04 -9.43
N GLY A 181 -12.47 8.53 -9.79
CA GLY A 181 -11.37 7.72 -10.30
C GLY A 181 -10.86 6.72 -9.27
N ASP A 182 -10.68 7.18 -8.02
CA ASP A 182 -10.22 6.35 -6.91
C ASP A 182 -11.25 5.26 -6.57
N VAL A 183 -12.52 5.60 -6.50
CA VAL A 183 -13.62 4.60 -6.29
C VAL A 183 -13.61 3.54 -7.38
N LYS A 184 -13.39 3.92 -8.65
CA LYS A 184 -13.28 2.96 -9.75
C LYS A 184 -12.06 2.05 -9.59
N THR A 185 -10.94 2.60 -9.17
CA THR A 185 -9.69 1.87 -8.90
C THR A 185 -9.88 0.87 -7.77
N VAL A 186 -10.47 1.29 -6.64
CA VAL A 186 -10.83 0.43 -5.51
C VAL A 186 -11.72 -0.75 -5.97
N ASN A 187 -12.79 -0.47 -6.72
CA ASN A 187 -13.68 -1.52 -7.23
C ASN A 187 -12.94 -2.52 -8.15
N THR A 188 -11.98 -2.05 -8.93
CA THR A 188 -11.17 -2.91 -9.79
C THR A 188 -10.27 -3.81 -8.94
N ILE A 189 -9.60 -3.26 -7.92
CA ILE A 189 -8.75 -4.03 -6.99
C ILE A 189 -9.59 -5.07 -6.24
N LEU A 190 -10.75 -4.71 -5.73
CA LEU A 190 -11.66 -5.65 -5.03
C LEU A 190 -12.09 -6.80 -5.95
N THR A 191 -12.37 -6.52 -7.23
CA THR A 191 -12.68 -7.55 -8.22
C THR A 191 -11.49 -8.50 -8.43
N GLN A 192 -10.29 -7.97 -8.57
CA GLN A 192 -9.06 -8.78 -8.70
C GLN A 192 -8.79 -9.64 -7.46
N ILE A 193 -8.99 -9.09 -6.25
CA ILE A 193 -8.86 -9.85 -4.99
C ILE A 193 -9.89 -10.97 -4.94
N ARG A 194 -11.13 -10.72 -5.33
CA ARG A 194 -12.19 -11.75 -5.41
C ARG A 194 -11.77 -12.90 -6.34
N ASP A 195 -11.26 -12.57 -7.52
CA ASP A 195 -10.85 -13.55 -8.52
C ASP A 195 -9.64 -14.37 -8.06
N LEU A 196 -8.65 -13.72 -7.43
CA LEU A 196 -7.52 -14.41 -6.79
C LEU A 196 -7.97 -15.32 -5.65
N ASN A 197 -8.92 -14.88 -4.82
CA ASN A 197 -9.47 -15.72 -3.75
C ASN A 197 -10.19 -16.97 -4.31
N ALA A 198 -10.85 -16.86 -5.47
CA ALA A 198 -11.45 -18.00 -6.15
C ALA A 198 -10.37 -18.99 -6.65
N GLN A 199 -9.31 -18.48 -7.27
CA GLN A 199 -8.18 -19.29 -7.74
C GLN A 199 -7.44 -19.97 -6.59
N ILE A 200 -7.18 -19.28 -5.47
CA ILE A 200 -6.54 -19.84 -4.27
C ILE A 200 -7.40 -20.98 -3.69
N ARG A 201 -8.72 -20.81 -3.64
CA ARG A 201 -9.63 -21.89 -3.20
C ARG A 201 -9.57 -23.10 -4.12
N GLN A 202 -9.57 -22.86 -5.43
CA GLN A 202 -9.49 -23.95 -6.41
C GLN A 202 -8.17 -24.71 -6.30
N ALA A 203 -7.04 -24.00 -6.19
CA ALA A 203 -5.73 -24.61 -5.95
C ALA A 203 -5.72 -25.44 -4.64
N GLY A 204 -6.34 -24.94 -3.58
CA GLY A 204 -6.48 -25.66 -2.31
C GLY A 204 -7.26 -26.96 -2.41
N LEU A 205 -8.24 -27.07 -3.31
CA LEU A 205 -8.95 -28.32 -3.58
C LEU A 205 -8.03 -29.38 -4.22
N HIS A 206 -6.97 -28.95 -4.90
CA HIS A 206 -5.94 -29.83 -5.49
C HIS A 206 -4.71 -30.01 -4.60
N HIS A 207 -4.79 -29.62 -3.33
CA HIS A 207 -3.68 -29.62 -2.38
C HIS A 207 -2.48 -28.73 -2.79
N GLU A 208 -2.68 -27.78 -3.69
CA GLU A 208 -1.69 -26.79 -4.06
C GLU A 208 -1.77 -25.59 -3.13
N GLN A 209 -0.63 -25.09 -2.65
CA GLN A 209 -0.60 -24.00 -1.67
C GLN A 209 -0.81 -22.62 -2.30
N ALA A 210 -0.71 -22.51 -3.62
CA ALA A 210 -0.92 -21.28 -4.39
C ALA A 210 -0.15 -20.06 -3.84
N LEU A 211 1.10 -20.24 -3.43
CA LEU A 211 1.90 -19.22 -2.72
C LEU A 211 2.03 -17.91 -3.53
N GLU A 212 2.26 -18.03 -4.84
CA GLU A 212 2.35 -16.88 -5.75
C GLU A 212 1.02 -16.11 -5.88
N LEU A 213 -0.12 -16.82 -5.86
CA LEU A 213 -1.43 -16.18 -5.90
C LEU A 213 -1.71 -15.44 -4.58
N ARG A 214 -1.23 -15.97 -3.47
CA ARG A 214 -1.30 -15.31 -2.15
C ARG A 214 -0.44 -14.05 -2.13
N ASP A 215 0.76 -14.08 -2.70
CA ASP A 215 1.63 -12.91 -2.83
C ASP A 215 0.95 -11.83 -3.67
N LYS A 216 0.42 -12.17 -4.85
CA LYS A 216 -0.33 -11.22 -5.70
C LYS A 216 -1.53 -10.61 -4.97
N ARG A 217 -2.29 -11.42 -4.21
CA ARG A 217 -3.41 -10.92 -3.42
C ARG A 217 -2.95 -9.97 -2.33
N ASN A 218 -1.88 -10.28 -1.63
CA ASN A 218 -1.34 -9.45 -0.57
C ASN A 218 -0.88 -8.07 -1.10
N VAL A 219 -0.19 -8.05 -2.25
CA VAL A 219 0.17 -6.78 -2.93
C VAL A 219 -1.06 -5.92 -3.24
N LEU A 220 -2.17 -6.54 -3.68
CA LEU A 220 -3.40 -5.81 -3.94
C LEU A 220 -4.06 -5.29 -2.65
N ILE A 221 -3.99 -6.05 -1.56
CA ILE A 221 -4.50 -5.63 -0.25
C ILE A 221 -3.63 -4.47 0.30
N ASP A 222 -2.31 -4.57 0.18
CA ASP A 222 -1.39 -3.51 0.58
C ASP A 222 -1.62 -2.22 -0.24
N LYS A 223 -1.92 -2.37 -1.54
CA LYS A 223 -2.30 -1.25 -2.40
C LYS A 223 -3.67 -0.66 -2.07
N LEU A 224 -4.57 -1.44 -1.51
CA LEU A 224 -5.89 -0.97 -1.07
C LEU A 224 -5.81 -0.21 0.25
N SER A 225 -4.78 -0.45 1.06
CA SER A 225 -4.56 0.24 2.34
C SER A 225 -3.86 1.59 2.19
N SER A 226 -3.32 1.92 1.03
CA SER A 226 -2.68 3.23 0.73
C SER A 226 -3.66 4.20 0.09
#